data_3b642c6bc5081f8d0903ad348948ef27
#
_entry.id   3b642c6bc5081f8d0903ad348948ef27
#
_cell.length_a   1.000
_cell.length_b   1.000
_cell.length_c   1.000
_cell.angle_alpha   90.00
_cell.angle_beta   90.00
_cell.angle_gamma   90.00
#
_symmetry.space_group_name_H-M   'P 1'
#
loop_
_entity.id
_entity.type
_entity.pdbx_description
1 polymer ?
#
loop_
_entity_poly.entity_id
_entity_poly.type
_entity_poly.pdbx_seq_one_letter_code
_entity_poly.pdbx_strand_id
1 'polypeptide(L)'
;MDNLKKNLSDKKKEREDLQTMLNSLYREYGETQFDYVSQRKEALPHIDEQDFETWKSLREDRQKDANTILSIKTAQSRQSELKAFYSEVDKVLHDQQRAYQKARDNFILLFFQTYQHTSLPSIEQIVQAIKPVQESIEKTQQEKQAVEQQKNDAHFFKKLTLSPQLLSLKGRLNSLQKKMNEQIIAAGDELLTDDIIMEARGSAFPEQLEPAYIELKAIVSKQDEMEDRKETLDTEQKKLEETLAECGVTDSPQKRINMLTDMIKDTDKKIEEAERQQGMQYSNVFYTDAGQRNGEALTDVPELFKPYLESIAEYRVKLEKNAIDIEYTENEIARSSEMHKIETLQNAISGYKDSIAQYEKLIETAQRDIARAEEIKQGLEERNNELKSQGSAD
;
A
#
# COMPACT_ATOMS: atom_id res chain seq x y z
N MET A 1 -48.15 -13.42 18.91
CA MET A 1 -47.13 -14.12 18.12
C MET A 1 -45.94 -13.24 17.77
N ASP A 2 -46.10 -11.99 17.30
CA ASP A 2 -44.99 -11.12 16.89
C ASP A 2 -44.02 -10.77 18.04
N ASN A 3 -44.54 -10.54 19.25
CA ASN A 3 -43.70 -10.29 20.42
C ASN A 3 -42.83 -11.50 20.80
N LEU A 4 -43.34 -12.75 20.66
CA LEU A 4 -42.55 -13.95 20.91
C LEU A 4 -41.47 -14.14 19.86
N LYS A 5 -41.75 -13.90 18.60
CA LYS A 5 -40.77 -13.97 17.52
C LYS A 5 -39.66 -12.91 17.70
N LYS A 6 -40.01 -11.68 18.11
CA LYS A 6 -39.04 -10.64 18.44
C LYS A 6 -38.17 -11.08 19.63
N ASN A 7 -38.76 -11.54 20.70
CA ASN A 7 -38.00 -12.03 21.88
C ASN A 7 -37.04 -13.17 21.50
N LEU A 8 -37.48 -14.13 20.65
CA LEU A 8 -36.60 -15.18 20.13
C LEU A 8 -35.40 -14.62 19.35
N SER A 9 -35.64 -13.64 18.50
CA SER A 9 -34.55 -12.96 17.73
C SER A 9 -33.56 -12.28 18.67
N ASP A 10 -34.05 -11.56 19.68
CA ASP A 10 -33.18 -10.85 20.65
C ASP A 10 -32.36 -11.86 21.47
N LYS A 11 -32.94 -12.99 21.90
CA LYS A 11 -32.21 -14.06 22.61
C LYS A 11 -31.18 -14.77 21.75
N LYS A 12 -31.44 -14.99 20.45
CA LYS A 12 -30.45 -15.54 19.50
C LYS A 12 -29.28 -14.63 19.32
N LYS A 13 -29.53 -13.30 19.21
CA LYS A 13 -28.46 -12.31 19.15
C LYS A 13 -27.62 -12.27 20.44
N GLU A 14 -28.27 -12.29 21.61
CA GLU A 14 -27.58 -12.39 22.90
C GLU A 14 -26.68 -13.64 22.98
N ARG A 15 -27.12 -14.77 22.42
CA ARG A 15 -26.31 -16.00 22.35
C ARG A 15 -25.05 -15.81 21.50
N GLU A 16 -25.17 -15.15 20.34
CA GLU A 16 -24.03 -14.83 19.46
C GLU A 16 -23.02 -13.92 20.16
N ASP A 17 -23.51 -12.89 20.87
CA ASP A 17 -22.68 -11.96 21.63
C ASP A 17 -21.96 -12.72 22.79
N LEU A 18 -22.65 -13.53 23.54
CA LEU A 18 -22.07 -14.35 24.61
C LEU A 18 -21.02 -15.36 24.09
N GLN A 19 -21.29 -15.98 22.94
CA GLN A 19 -20.34 -16.91 22.31
C GLN A 19 -19.09 -16.19 21.83
N THR A 20 -19.23 -14.97 21.27
CA THR A 20 -18.12 -14.13 20.86
C THR A 20 -17.24 -13.74 22.05
N MET A 21 -17.85 -13.33 23.15
CA MET A 21 -17.14 -13.00 24.38
C MET A 21 -16.41 -14.23 24.99
N LEU A 22 -17.05 -15.38 24.98
CA LEU A 22 -16.41 -16.60 25.45
C LEU A 22 -15.23 -17.04 24.60
N ASN A 23 -15.33 -16.90 23.27
CA ASN A 23 -14.25 -17.19 22.36
C ASN A 23 -13.05 -16.22 22.56
N SER A 24 -13.32 -14.94 22.83
CA SER A 24 -12.28 -13.96 23.19
C SER A 24 -11.59 -14.35 24.50
N LEU A 25 -12.34 -14.75 25.52
CA LEU A 25 -11.77 -15.21 26.79
C LEU A 25 -10.92 -16.48 26.62
N TYR A 26 -11.33 -17.43 25.78
CA TYR A 26 -10.52 -18.61 25.48
C TYR A 26 -9.20 -18.21 24.85
N ARG A 27 -9.21 -17.28 23.87
CA ARG A 27 -8.00 -16.78 23.20
C ARG A 27 -7.07 -16.10 24.20
N GLU A 28 -7.57 -15.12 24.95
CA GLU A 28 -6.76 -14.37 25.93
C GLU A 28 -6.17 -15.31 27.00
N TYR A 29 -6.94 -16.32 27.41
CA TYR A 29 -6.49 -17.31 28.36
C TYR A 29 -5.39 -18.20 27.76
N GLY A 30 -5.56 -18.70 26.55
CA GLY A 30 -4.56 -19.51 25.87
C GLY A 30 -3.26 -18.74 25.59
N GLU A 31 -3.36 -17.49 25.15
CA GLU A 31 -2.20 -16.58 25.00
C GLU A 31 -1.45 -16.45 26.34
N THR A 32 -2.19 -16.19 27.44
CA THR A 32 -1.59 -16.05 28.75
C THR A 32 -0.88 -17.33 29.21
N GLN A 33 -1.41 -18.52 28.87
CA GLN A 33 -0.79 -19.80 29.18
C GLN A 33 0.49 -20.03 28.39
N PHE A 34 0.46 -19.80 27.08
CA PHE A 34 1.63 -19.96 26.22
C PHE A 34 2.74 -18.97 26.59
N ASP A 35 2.39 -17.72 26.88
CA ASP A 35 3.33 -16.71 27.35
C ASP A 35 3.94 -17.09 28.71
N TYR A 36 3.16 -17.65 29.63
CA TYR A 36 3.64 -18.13 30.91
C TYR A 36 4.70 -19.24 30.75
N VAL A 37 4.43 -20.24 29.90
CA VAL A 37 5.37 -21.33 29.60
C VAL A 37 6.63 -20.79 28.92
N SER A 38 6.47 -19.88 27.96
CA SER A 38 7.58 -19.24 27.24
C SER A 38 8.54 -18.49 28.17
N GLN A 39 7.99 -17.76 29.15
CA GLN A 39 8.79 -16.93 30.07
C GLN A 39 9.47 -17.76 31.15
N ARG A 40 8.80 -18.75 31.72
CA ARG A 40 9.28 -19.53 32.85
C ARG A 40 10.04 -20.78 32.47
N LYS A 41 9.87 -21.27 31.23
CA LYS A 41 10.43 -22.56 30.75
C LYS A 41 10.01 -23.74 31.61
N GLU A 42 8.89 -23.62 32.32
CA GLU A 42 8.29 -24.66 33.13
C GLU A 42 7.09 -25.26 32.38
N ALA A 43 7.06 -26.57 32.24
CA ALA A 43 5.90 -27.24 31.67
C ALA A 43 4.70 -27.04 32.60
N LEU A 44 3.57 -26.63 32.07
CA LEU A 44 2.30 -26.61 32.79
C LEU A 44 1.55 -27.93 32.54
N PRO A 45 0.94 -28.52 33.57
CA PRO A 45 0.04 -29.63 33.36
C PRO A 45 -1.03 -29.26 32.33
N HIS A 46 -1.40 -30.21 31.47
CA HIS A 46 -2.44 -30.03 30.43
C HIS A 46 -2.15 -29.05 29.29
N ILE A 47 -0.90 -28.65 29.11
CA ILE A 47 -0.45 -27.97 27.88
C ILE A 47 0.31 -29.02 27.06
N ASP A 48 -0.15 -29.25 25.84
CA ASP A 48 0.55 -30.11 24.89
C ASP A 48 1.80 -29.41 24.38
N GLU A 49 2.95 -30.10 24.49
CA GLU A 49 4.25 -29.57 24.07
C GLU A 49 4.27 -29.27 22.55
N GLN A 50 3.58 -30.08 21.75
CA GLN A 50 3.49 -29.92 20.32
C GLN A 50 2.67 -28.66 19.93
N ASP A 51 1.57 -28.41 20.63
CA ASP A 51 0.75 -27.20 20.42
C ASP A 51 1.52 -25.95 20.82
N PHE A 52 2.27 -26.00 21.91
CA PHE A 52 3.14 -24.88 22.33
C PHE A 52 4.26 -24.59 21.32
N GLU A 53 4.98 -25.60 20.85
CA GLU A 53 6.05 -25.41 19.86
C GLU A 53 5.48 -24.93 18.51
N THR A 54 4.29 -25.38 18.13
CA THR A 54 3.59 -24.90 16.92
C THR A 54 3.25 -23.41 17.04
N TRP A 55 2.65 -23.00 18.16
CA TRP A 55 2.33 -21.60 18.43
C TRP A 55 3.60 -20.72 18.43
N LYS A 56 4.67 -21.17 19.06
CA LYS A 56 5.94 -20.47 19.11
C LYS A 56 6.54 -20.29 17.71
N SER A 57 6.55 -21.35 16.89
CA SER A 57 7.01 -21.28 15.51
C SER A 57 6.19 -20.27 14.68
N LEU A 58 4.87 -20.25 14.83
CA LEU A 58 4.00 -19.28 14.18
C LEU A 58 4.34 -17.83 14.57
N ARG A 59 4.61 -17.57 15.86
CA ARG A 59 5.02 -16.23 16.34
C ARG A 59 6.39 -15.82 15.79
N GLU A 60 7.34 -16.75 15.70
CA GLU A 60 8.66 -16.53 15.10
C GLU A 60 8.57 -16.21 13.61
N ASP A 61 7.77 -16.96 12.86
CA ASP A 61 7.52 -16.74 11.44
C ASP A 61 6.85 -15.38 11.20
N ARG A 62 5.83 -15.05 11.97
CA ARG A 62 5.18 -13.73 11.95
C ARG A 62 6.17 -12.59 12.19
N GLN A 63 7.03 -12.73 13.19
CA GLN A 63 8.03 -11.72 13.53
C GLN A 63 9.08 -11.58 12.43
N LYS A 64 9.51 -12.69 11.82
CA LYS A 64 10.42 -12.71 10.68
C LYS A 64 9.82 -11.96 9.49
N ASP A 65 8.57 -12.22 9.15
CA ASP A 65 7.87 -11.53 8.06
C ASP A 65 7.70 -10.04 8.35
N ALA A 66 7.36 -9.66 9.58
CA ALA A 66 7.26 -8.26 10.01
C ALA A 66 8.61 -7.53 9.91
N ASN A 67 9.70 -8.16 10.34
CA ASN A 67 11.06 -7.64 10.23
C ASN A 67 11.46 -7.48 8.75
N THR A 68 11.09 -8.43 7.90
CA THR A 68 11.35 -8.36 6.46
C THR A 68 10.63 -7.17 5.81
N ILE A 69 9.36 -6.93 6.17
CA ILE A 69 8.62 -5.73 5.72
C ILE A 69 9.33 -4.45 6.16
N LEU A 70 9.79 -4.38 7.40
CA LEU A 70 10.51 -3.22 7.92
C LEU A 70 11.80 -2.98 7.13
N SER A 71 12.58 -4.03 6.87
CA SER A 71 13.82 -3.96 6.07
C SER A 71 13.56 -3.45 4.66
N ILE A 72 12.51 -3.95 3.99
CA ILE A 72 12.12 -3.49 2.65
C ILE A 72 11.74 -1.99 2.67
N LYS A 73 10.93 -1.56 3.62
CA LYS A 73 10.51 -0.14 3.75
C LYS A 73 11.70 0.78 4.03
N THR A 74 12.62 0.36 4.90
CA THR A 74 13.84 1.10 5.21
C THR A 74 14.73 1.24 3.97
N ALA A 75 14.93 0.15 3.23
CA ALA A 75 15.70 0.17 1.99
C ALA A 75 15.06 1.08 0.93
N GLN A 76 13.74 1.05 0.75
CA GLN A 76 13.02 1.94 -0.16
C GLN A 76 13.17 3.42 0.20
N SER A 77 13.05 3.75 1.50
CA SER A 77 13.25 5.12 1.98
C SER A 77 14.64 5.60 1.65
N ARG A 78 15.64 4.77 1.93
CA ARG A 78 17.05 5.11 1.67
C ARG A 78 17.34 5.23 0.17
N GLN A 79 16.78 4.37 -0.68
CA GLN A 79 16.89 4.52 -2.14
C GLN A 79 16.30 5.85 -2.64
N SER A 80 15.21 6.31 -2.04
CA SER A 80 14.63 7.61 -2.38
C SER A 80 15.55 8.78 -2.01
N GLU A 81 16.20 8.70 -0.84
CA GLU A 81 17.22 9.69 -0.41
C GLU A 81 18.43 9.67 -1.32
N LEU A 82 18.93 8.47 -1.69
CA LEU A 82 20.07 8.34 -2.60
C LEU A 82 19.79 8.99 -3.96
N LYS A 83 18.59 8.84 -4.52
CA LYS A 83 18.22 9.52 -5.76
C LYS A 83 18.34 11.03 -5.67
N ALA A 84 18.00 11.62 -4.54
CA ALA A 84 18.17 13.07 -4.33
C ALA A 84 19.66 13.44 -4.26
N PHE A 85 20.47 12.64 -3.57
CA PHE A 85 21.94 12.86 -3.50
C PHE A 85 22.62 12.71 -4.87
N TYR A 86 22.24 11.69 -5.66
CA TYR A 86 22.75 11.57 -7.03
C TYR A 86 22.43 12.79 -7.87
N SER A 87 21.20 13.30 -7.81
CA SER A 87 20.81 14.51 -8.53
C SER A 87 21.63 15.73 -8.10
N GLU A 88 21.95 15.85 -6.82
CA GLU A 88 22.80 16.93 -6.31
C GLU A 88 24.25 16.80 -6.81
N VAL A 89 24.83 15.59 -6.70
CA VAL A 89 26.20 15.31 -7.16
C VAL A 89 26.33 15.54 -8.65
N ASP A 90 25.41 15.02 -9.47
CA ASP A 90 25.44 15.19 -10.93
C ASP A 90 25.30 16.67 -11.32
N LYS A 91 24.49 17.45 -10.62
CA LYS A 91 24.38 18.89 -10.82
C LYS A 91 25.70 19.60 -10.51
N VAL A 92 26.32 19.28 -9.38
CA VAL A 92 27.62 19.88 -8.99
C VAL A 92 28.69 19.50 -9.98
N LEU A 93 28.78 18.23 -10.41
CA LEU A 93 29.72 17.78 -11.43
C LEU A 93 29.56 18.53 -12.75
N HIS A 94 28.31 18.72 -13.21
CA HIS A 94 28.03 19.46 -14.42
C HIS A 94 28.47 20.94 -14.30
N ASP A 95 28.20 21.59 -13.18
CA ASP A 95 28.58 22.96 -12.93
C ASP A 95 30.12 23.07 -12.83
N GLN A 96 30.79 22.12 -12.15
CA GLN A 96 32.26 22.05 -12.09
C GLN A 96 32.89 21.80 -13.45
N GLN A 97 32.30 20.97 -14.31
CA GLN A 97 32.80 20.75 -15.67
C GLN A 97 32.76 22.01 -16.51
N ARG A 98 31.69 22.83 -16.39
CA ARG A 98 31.60 24.11 -17.03
C ARG A 98 32.63 25.10 -16.49
N ALA A 99 32.80 25.11 -15.17
CA ALA A 99 33.82 25.97 -14.53
C ALA A 99 35.24 25.56 -14.94
N TYR A 100 35.51 24.24 -15.01
CA TYR A 100 36.76 23.68 -15.47
C TYR A 100 37.09 24.14 -16.90
N GLN A 101 36.17 24.01 -17.85
CA GLN A 101 36.37 24.44 -19.22
C GLN A 101 36.76 25.93 -19.28
N LYS A 102 36.04 26.79 -18.55
CA LYS A 102 36.31 28.21 -18.50
C LYS A 102 37.65 28.54 -17.85
N ALA A 103 37.98 27.90 -16.73
CA ALA A 103 39.25 28.12 -16.04
C ALA A 103 40.43 27.59 -16.85
N ARG A 104 40.26 26.42 -17.49
CA ARG A 104 41.25 25.84 -18.42
C ARG A 104 41.54 26.78 -19.60
N ASP A 105 40.50 27.23 -20.30
CA ASP A 105 40.63 28.12 -21.42
C ASP A 105 41.32 29.43 -21.02
N ASN A 106 40.95 29.99 -19.87
CA ASN A 106 41.62 31.18 -19.32
C ASN A 106 43.08 30.91 -18.98
N PHE A 107 43.40 29.80 -18.36
CA PHE A 107 44.76 29.41 -18.01
C PHE A 107 45.61 29.23 -19.27
N ILE A 108 45.12 28.55 -20.31
CA ILE A 108 45.83 28.38 -21.60
C ILE A 108 46.15 29.72 -22.25
N LEU A 109 45.17 30.62 -22.29
CA LEU A 109 45.38 31.95 -22.86
C LEU A 109 46.41 32.75 -22.08
N LEU A 110 46.35 32.75 -20.75
CA LEU A 110 47.33 33.44 -19.92
C LEU A 110 48.72 32.79 -20.01
N PHE A 111 48.77 31.44 -20.04
CA PHE A 111 50.01 30.70 -20.23
C PHE A 111 50.69 31.09 -21.57
N PHE A 112 49.93 31.08 -22.68
CA PHE A 112 50.44 31.52 -23.97
C PHE A 112 50.91 32.97 -23.94
N GLN A 113 50.16 33.90 -23.39
CA GLN A 113 50.54 35.32 -23.28
C GLN A 113 51.84 35.52 -22.49
N THR A 114 52.05 34.72 -21.43
CA THR A 114 53.22 34.79 -20.55
C THR A 114 54.49 34.28 -21.26
N TYR A 115 54.35 33.13 -21.95
CA TYR A 115 55.49 32.41 -22.50
C TYR A 115 55.67 32.50 -24.01
N GLN A 116 54.87 33.31 -24.76
CA GLN A 116 54.89 33.39 -26.21
C GLN A 116 56.22 33.81 -26.84
N HIS A 117 57.16 34.36 -26.04
CA HIS A 117 58.50 34.74 -26.43
C HIS A 117 59.59 33.81 -25.89
N THR A 118 59.22 32.66 -25.34
CA THR A 118 60.14 31.67 -24.81
C THR A 118 60.30 30.50 -25.79
N SER A 119 61.41 29.78 -25.65
CA SER A 119 61.69 28.60 -26.48
C SER A 119 61.10 27.32 -25.92
N LEU A 120 59.89 27.38 -25.32
CA LEU A 120 59.18 26.19 -24.89
C LEU A 120 58.56 25.46 -26.09
N PRO A 121 58.79 24.16 -26.30
CA PRO A 121 58.26 23.43 -27.48
C PRO A 121 56.73 23.50 -27.61
N SER A 122 56.00 23.50 -26.52
CA SER A 122 54.52 23.66 -26.49
C SER A 122 54.10 25.05 -27.03
N ILE A 123 54.87 26.09 -26.72
CA ILE A 123 54.60 27.47 -27.22
C ILE A 123 54.93 27.60 -28.69
N GLU A 124 56.02 27.01 -29.18
CA GLU A 124 56.37 27.02 -30.58
C GLU A 124 55.29 26.38 -31.47
N GLN A 125 54.69 25.25 -30.99
CA GLN A 125 53.58 24.61 -31.71
C GLN A 125 52.31 25.49 -31.75
N ILE A 126 51.96 26.14 -30.61
CA ILE A 126 50.83 27.10 -30.59
C ILE A 126 51.10 28.26 -31.55
N VAL A 127 52.29 28.85 -31.53
CA VAL A 127 52.70 29.95 -32.42
C VAL A 127 52.56 29.55 -33.88
N GLN A 128 53.01 28.36 -34.26
CA GLN A 128 52.84 27.87 -35.64
C GLN A 128 51.36 27.67 -36.00
N ALA A 129 50.54 27.15 -35.10
CA ALA A 129 49.12 26.94 -35.34
C ALA A 129 48.34 28.24 -35.58
N ILE A 130 48.70 29.34 -34.91
CA ILE A 130 48.01 30.65 -35.00
C ILE A 130 48.55 31.56 -36.07
N LYS A 131 49.74 31.28 -36.62
CA LYS A 131 50.45 32.15 -37.58
C LYS A 131 49.56 32.64 -38.73
N PRO A 132 48.74 31.81 -39.42
CA PRO A 132 47.88 32.29 -40.52
C PRO A 132 46.84 33.32 -40.11
N VAL A 133 46.32 33.15 -38.84
CA VAL A 133 45.32 34.10 -38.31
C VAL A 133 45.99 35.38 -37.85
N GLN A 134 47.19 35.30 -37.27
CA GLN A 134 48.00 36.45 -36.87
C GLN A 134 48.34 37.34 -38.07
N GLU A 135 48.80 36.76 -39.20
CA GLU A 135 49.04 37.49 -40.45
C GLU A 135 47.76 38.15 -40.95
N SER A 136 46.61 37.50 -40.82
CA SER A 136 45.30 38.10 -41.21
C SER A 136 44.87 39.23 -40.27
N ILE A 137 45.22 39.21 -39.01
CA ILE A 137 44.99 40.28 -38.02
C ILE A 137 45.86 41.50 -38.41
N GLU A 138 47.14 41.27 -38.60
CA GLU A 138 48.09 42.34 -38.99
C GLU A 138 47.65 43.08 -40.30
N LYS A 139 47.28 42.32 -41.30
CA LYS A 139 46.74 42.88 -42.57
C LYS A 139 45.47 43.69 -42.33
N THR A 140 44.53 43.20 -41.54
CA THR A 140 43.26 43.89 -41.23
C THR A 140 43.49 45.13 -40.38
N GLN A 141 44.52 45.14 -39.51
CA GLN A 141 44.94 46.30 -38.73
C GLN A 141 45.56 47.41 -39.65
N GLN A 142 46.40 47.00 -40.58
CA GLN A 142 46.95 47.92 -41.54
C GLN A 142 45.85 48.58 -42.43
N GLU A 143 44.87 47.73 -42.91
CA GLU A 143 43.72 48.26 -43.67
C GLU A 143 42.90 49.25 -42.80
N LYS A 144 42.67 48.93 -41.51
CA LYS A 144 41.95 49.82 -40.58
C LYS A 144 42.69 51.13 -40.36
N GLN A 145 44.02 51.10 -40.12
CA GLN A 145 44.83 52.31 -39.96
C GLN A 145 44.80 53.18 -41.21
N ALA A 146 44.91 52.61 -42.42
CA ALA A 146 44.80 53.32 -43.67
C ALA A 146 43.43 54.00 -43.82
N VAL A 147 42.34 53.34 -43.48
CA VAL A 147 40.97 53.93 -43.52
C VAL A 147 40.79 54.98 -42.42
N GLU A 148 41.38 54.86 -41.26
CA GLU A 148 41.38 55.86 -40.20
C GLU A 148 42.16 57.16 -40.64
N GLN A 149 43.32 57.04 -41.27
CA GLN A 149 44.07 58.16 -41.82
C GLN A 149 43.27 58.85 -42.91
N GLN A 150 42.72 58.11 -43.89
CA GLN A 150 41.84 58.69 -44.94
C GLN A 150 40.62 59.42 -44.37
N LYS A 151 40.04 58.93 -43.27
CA LYS A 151 38.90 59.55 -42.56
C LYS A 151 39.33 60.88 -41.91
N ASN A 152 40.51 60.92 -41.30
CA ASN A 152 41.00 62.13 -40.63
C ASN A 152 41.25 63.26 -41.63
N ASP A 153 41.79 62.95 -42.82
CA ASP A 153 42.11 63.89 -43.90
C ASP A 153 40.94 64.27 -44.83
N ALA A 154 39.76 63.62 -44.62
CA ALA A 154 38.63 63.80 -45.54
C ALA A 154 37.62 64.86 -45.09
N HIS A 155 36.97 65.53 -46.12
CA HIS A 155 35.84 66.43 -45.90
C HIS A 155 34.61 65.69 -45.42
N PHE A 156 33.67 66.41 -44.80
CA PHE A 156 32.51 65.83 -44.02
C PHE A 156 31.76 64.71 -44.75
N PHE A 157 31.41 64.80 -46.00
CA PHE A 157 30.69 63.80 -46.78
C PHE A 157 31.48 62.48 -46.95
N LYS A 158 32.78 62.56 -47.10
CA LYS A 158 33.66 61.40 -47.25
C LYS A 158 33.89 60.70 -45.91
N LYS A 159 33.78 61.40 -44.76
CA LYS A 159 33.79 60.84 -43.39
C LYS A 159 32.60 59.96 -43.14
N LEU A 160 31.45 60.30 -43.71
CA LEU A 160 30.21 59.46 -43.54
C LEU A 160 30.30 58.09 -44.24
N THR A 161 30.96 58.06 -45.46
CA THR A 161 31.14 56.79 -46.21
C THR A 161 32.24 55.90 -45.66
N LEU A 162 33.25 56.42 -44.94
CA LEU A 162 34.34 55.68 -44.33
C LEU A 162 33.97 55.07 -42.93
N SER A 163 32.95 55.61 -42.26
CA SER A 163 32.51 55.15 -40.96
C SER A 163 31.96 53.69 -40.94
N PRO A 164 31.11 53.24 -41.89
CA PRO A 164 30.68 51.86 -42.02
C PRO A 164 31.85 50.92 -42.35
N GLN A 165 32.83 51.33 -43.13
CA GLN A 165 34.02 50.50 -43.43
C GLN A 165 34.89 50.29 -42.19
N LEU A 166 35.07 51.29 -41.33
CA LEU A 166 35.80 51.18 -40.08
C LEU A 166 35.02 50.22 -39.09
N LEU A 167 33.68 50.30 -39.08
CA LEU A 167 32.86 49.40 -38.25
C LEU A 167 32.99 47.95 -38.72
N SER A 168 32.98 47.71 -40.04
CA SER A 168 33.19 46.40 -40.64
C SER A 168 34.58 45.84 -40.34
N LEU A 169 35.64 46.65 -40.45
CA LEU A 169 37.02 46.24 -40.12
C LEU A 169 37.19 45.97 -38.65
N LYS A 170 36.55 46.72 -37.74
CA LYS A 170 36.51 46.42 -36.32
C LYS A 170 35.80 45.05 -36.03
N GLY A 171 34.64 44.78 -36.66
CA GLY A 171 33.93 43.49 -36.57
C GLY A 171 34.82 42.36 -37.07
N ARG A 172 35.55 42.54 -38.22
CA ARG A 172 36.47 41.53 -38.75
C ARG A 172 37.64 41.26 -37.81
N LEU A 173 38.22 42.28 -37.19
CA LEU A 173 39.30 42.17 -36.22
C LEU A 173 38.83 41.39 -34.97
N ASN A 174 37.66 41.72 -34.44
CA ASN A 174 37.10 40.99 -33.30
C ASN A 174 36.86 39.51 -33.62
N SER A 175 36.35 39.20 -34.82
CA SER A 175 36.17 37.84 -35.28
C SER A 175 37.49 37.07 -35.44
N LEU A 176 38.52 37.71 -36.00
CA LEU A 176 39.85 37.10 -36.13
C LEU A 176 40.54 36.90 -34.78
N GLN A 177 40.38 37.86 -33.86
CA GLN A 177 40.87 37.73 -32.47
C GLN A 177 40.23 36.55 -31.74
N LYS A 178 38.89 36.42 -31.90
CA LYS A 178 38.17 35.28 -31.36
C LYS A 178 38.67 33.95 -31.93
N LYS A 179 38.84 33.89 -33.27
CA LYS A 179 39.38 32.71 -33.95
C LYS A 179 40.81 32.38 -33.50
N MET A 180 41.65 33.38 -33.26
CA MET A 180 43.00 33.21 -32.73
C MET A 180 42.96 32.58 -31.31
N ASN A 181 42.10 33.11 -30.41
CA ASN A 181 41.93 32.58 -29.08
C ASN A 181 41.43 31.11 -29.09
N GLU A 182 40.47 30.80 -29.97
CA GLU A 182 39.97 29.43 -30.17
C GLU A 182 41.11 28.49 -30.63
N GLN A 183 41.98 28.93 -31.53
CA GLN A 183 43.14 28.15 -31.98
C GLN A 183 44.20 27.97 -30.89
N ILE A 184 44.48 29.02 -30.08
CA ILE A 184 45.37 28.91 -28.92
C ILE A 184 44.85 27.88 -27.92
N ILE A 185 43.55 27.95 -27.60
CA ILE A 185 42.93 27.02 -26.68
C ILE A 185 43.02 25.58 -27.22
N ALA A 186 42.63 25.38 -28.48
CA ALA A 186 42.66 24.04 -29.09
C ALA A 186 44.09 23.45 -29.16
N ALA A 187 45.08 24.25 -29.51
CA ALA A 187 46.47 23.79 -29.56
C ALA A 187 47.06 23.62 -28.14
N GLY A 188 46.66 24.45 -27.20
CA GLY A 188 47.13 24.38 -25.80
C GLY A 188 46.56 23.23 -25.04
N ASP A 189 45.37 22.75 -25.34
CA ASP A 189 44.72 21.65 -24.67
C ASP A 189 45.48 20.31 -24.78
N GLU A 190 46.04 20.06 -25.94
CA GLU A 190 46.79 18.81 -26.19
C GLU A 190 48.25 18.89 -25.68
N LEU A 191 48.77 20.09 -25.46
CA LEU A 191 50.18 20.32 -25.21
C LEU A 191 50.51 20.71 -23.78
N LEU A 192 49.53 21.22 -23.02
CA LEU A 192 49.71 21.58 -21.61
C LEU A 192 49.48 20.36 -20.73
N THR A 193 50.53 19.54 -20.62
CA THR A 193 50.58 18.46 -19.64
C THR A 193 51.14 18.98 -18.30
N ASP A 194 50.93 18.22 -17.23
CA ASP A 194 51.50 18.55 -15.88
C ASP A 194 53.03 18.74 -15.99
N ASP A 195 53.74 17.94 -16.77
CA ASP A 195 55.20 18.05 -16.97
C ASP A 195 55.59 19.39 -17.63
N ILE A 196 54.87 19.80 -18.65
CA ILE A 196 55.11 21.10 -19.35
C ILE A 196 54.80 22.28 -18.42
N ILE A 197 53.69 22.16 -17.66
CA ILE A 197 53.30 23.15 -16.65
C ILE A 197 54.39 23.27 -15.57
N MET A 198 54.87 22.14 -15.08
CA MET A 198 55.93 22.12 -14.07
C MET A 198 57.28 22.61 -14.60
N GLU A 199 57.64 22.31 -15.83
CA GLU A 199 58.83 22.86 -16.49
C GLU A 199 58.74 24.38 -16.63
N ALA A 200 57.60 24.89 -17.13
CA ALA A 200 57.35 26.30 -17.24
C ALA A 200 57.30 27.04 -15.91
N ARG A 201 56.80 26.40 -14.87
CA ARG A 201 56.70 26.96 -13.51
C ARG A 201 58.07 27.19 -12.89
N GLY A 202 59.06 26.29 -13.10
CA GLY A 202 60.32 26.33 -12.40
C GLY A 202 60.10 26.36 -10.90
N SER A 203 60.47 27.45 -10.21
CA SER A 203 60.26 27.64 -8.78
C SER A 203 58.90 28.28 -8.43
N ALA A 204 58.32 29.05 -9.30
CA ALA A 204 56.98 29.69 -9.19
C ALA A 204 56.52 30.24 -10.51
N PHE A 205 55.17 30.29 -10.73
CA PHE A 205 54.61 31.00 -11.85
C PHE A 205 54.71 32.54 -11.68
N PRO A 206 54.73 33.29 -12.77
CA PRO A 206 54.55 34.74 -12.72
C PRO A 206 53.25 35.13 -12.01
N GLU A 207 53.27 36.31 -11.36
CA GLU A 207 52.16 36.78 -10.50
C GLU A 207 50.78 36.70 -11.17
N GLN A 208 50.68 36.80 -12.48
CA GLN A 208 49.41 36.72 -13.22
C GLN A 208 48.93 35.29 -13.48
N LEU A 209 49.79 34.32 -13.54
CA LEU A 209 49.51 32.95 -13.92
C LEU A 209 49.21 32.04 -12.72
N GLU A 210 49.88 32.26 -11.57
CA GLU A 210 49.72 31.47 -10.35
C GLU A 210 48.27 31.41 -9.88
N PRO A 211 47.48 32.52 -9.81
CA PRO A 211 46.08 32.46 -9.41
C PRO A 211 45.20 31.59 -10.33
N ALA A 212 45.42 31.69 -11.66
CA ALA A 212 44.65 30.89 -12.63
C ALA A 212 44.98 29.39 -12.51
N TYR A 213 46.21 29.02 -12.21
CA TYR A 213 46.60 27.63 -11.95
C TYR A 213 45.98 27.09 -10.68
N ILE A 214 46.01 27.89 -9.59
CA ILE A 214 45.38 27.50 -8.31
C ILE A 214 43.86 27.29 -8.48
N GLU A 215 43.18 28.22 -9.22
CA GLU A 215 41.76 28.07 -9.53
C GLU A 215 41.47 26.79 -10.30
N LEU A 216 42.27 26.49 -11.34
CA LEU A 216 42.11 25.27 -12.14
C LEU A 216 42.28 24.01 -11.26
N LYS A 217 43.33 23.94 -10.47
CA LYS A 217 43.62 22.82 -9.55
C LYS A 217 42.53 22.66 -8.47
N ALA A 218 41.99 23.75 -7.93
CA ALA A 218 40.87 23.71 -6.99
C ALA A 218 39.61 23.12 -7.58
N ILE A 219 39.32 23.44 -8.86
CA ILE A 219 38.18 22.88 -9.56
C ILE A 219 38.37 21.39 -9.80
N VAL A 220 39.57 20.96 -10.27
CA VAL A 220 39.88 19.51 -10.45
C VAL A 220 39.71 18.74 -9.14
N SER A 221 40.35 19.23 -8.04
CA SER A 221 40.23 18.58 -6.73
C SER A 221 38.77 18.44 -6.28
N LYS A 222 37.93 19.41 -6.59
CA LYS A 222 36.50 19.33 -6.26
C LYS A 222 35.72 18.37 -7.16
N GLN A 223 36.13 18.21 -8.43
CA GLN A 223 35.57 17.18 -9.30
C GLN A 223 35.92 15.79 -8.75
N ASP A 224 37.19 15.54 -8.41
CA ASP A 224 37.65 14.27 -7.84
C ASP A 224 36.86 13.93 -6.55
N GLU A 225 36.68 14.93 -5.66
CA GLU A 225 35.86 14.74 -4.44
C GLU A 225 34.41 14.34 -4.78
N MET A 226 33.81 14.92 -5.80
CA MET A 226 32.44 14.58 -6.20
C MET A 226 32.35 13.22 -6.90
N GLU A 227 33.36 12.82 -7.65
CA GLU A 227 33.46 11.48 -8.23
C GLU A 227 33.61 10.41 -7.16
N ASP A 228 34.48 10.60 -6.16
CA ASP A 228 34.61 9.71 -5.00
C ASP A 228 33.28 9.59 -4.22
N ARG A 229 32.58 10.71 -4.07
CA ARG A 229 31.26 10.71 -3.45
C ARG A 229 30.25 9.90 -4.25
N LYS A 230 30.27 10.01 -5.59
CA LYS A 230 29.42 9.23 -6.49
C LYS A 230 29.70 7.73 -6.38
N GLU A 231 30.97 7.31 -6.32
CA GLU A 231 31.37 5.92 -6.12
C GLU A 231 30.88 5.38 -4.76
N THR A 232 30.92 6.21 -3.73
CA THR A 232 30.34 5.87 -2.42
C THR A 232 28.84 5.63 -2.48
N LEU A 233 28.10 6.50 -3.19
CA LEU A 233 26.65 6.35 -3.41
C LEU A 233 26.32 5.08 -4.24
N ASP A 234 27.12 4.78 -5.26
CA ASP A 234 26.98 3.56 -6.08
C ASP A 234 27.15 2.30 -5.23
N THR A 235 28.15 2.32 -4.32
CA THR A 235 28.39 1.22 -3.38
C THR A 235 27.21 1.04 -2.42
N GLU A 236 26.66 2.13 -1.91
CA GLU A 236 25.49 2.10 -1.03
C GLU A 236 24.24 1.61 -1.77
N GLN A 237 24.01 2.09 -2.98
CA GLN A 237 22.89 1.64 -3.84
C GLN A 237 22.94 0.13 -4.06
N LYS A 238 24.13 -0.40 -4.36
CA LYS A 238 24.32 -1.85 -4.56
C LYS A 238 23.99 -2.66 -3.31
N LYS A 239 24.42 -2.19 -2.13
CA LYS A 239 24.08 -2.84 -0.85
C LYS A 239 22.57 -2.85 -0.58
N LEU A 240 21.85 -1.78 -0.93
CA LEU A 240 20.40 -1.73 -0.80
C LEU A 240 19.69 -2.69 -1.76
N GLU A 241 20.21 -2.84 -2.98
CA GLU A 241 19.70 -3.82 -3.95
C GLU A 241 19.92 -5.24 -3.46
N GLU A 242 21.09 -5.55 -2.89
CA GLU A 242 21.38 -6.82 -2.25
C GLU A 242 20.43 -7.10 -1.08
N THR A 243 20.21 -6.11 -0.20
CA THR A 243 19.25 -6.22 0.91
C THR A 243 17.81 -6.49 0.42
N LEU A 244 17.37 -5.81 -0.63
CA LEU A 244 16.06 -6.06 -1.22
C LEU A 244 15.97 -7.46 -1.83
N ALA A 245 17.02 -7.94 -2.48
CA ALA A 245 17.08 -9.28 -3.02
C ALA A 245 17.02 -10.36 -1.91
N GLU A 246 17.77 -10.17 -0.81
CA GLU A 246 17.71 -11.04 0.38
C GLU A 246 16.30 -11.06 1.01
N CYS A 247 15.57 -9.95 0.99
CA CYS A 247 14.17 -9.87 1.40
C CYS A 247 13.20 -10.55 0.42
N GLY A 248 13.70 -11.11 -0.70
CA GLY A 248 12.91 -11.77 -1.72
C GLY A 248 12.11 -10.83 -2.64
N VAL A 249 12.60 -9.61 -2.82
CA VAL A 249 12.04 -8.66 -3.79
C VAL A 249 12.57 -9.00 -5.18
N THR A 250 11.70 -9.53 -6.04
CA THR A 250 12.04 -9.88 -7.43
C THR A 250 11.57 -8.86 -8.44
N ASP A 251 10.35 -8.34 -8.26
CA ASP A 251 9.72 -7.38 -9.18
C ASP A 251 9.53 -6.00 -8.55
N SER A 252 8.75 -5.97 -7.49
CA SER A 252 8.32 -4.74 -6.82
C SER A 252 8.33 -4.91 -5.31
N PRO A 253 9.00 -4.01 -4.58
CA PRO A 253 8.97 -4.00 -3.11
C PRO A 253 7.55 -3.97 -2.55
N GLN A 254 6.65 -3.19 -3.16
CA GLN A 254 5.26 -3.10 -2.70
C GLN A 254 4.51 -4.43 -2.86
N LYS A 255 4.73 -5.16 -3.95
CA LYS A 255 4.14 -6.47 -4.17
C LYS A 255 4.60 -7.47 -3.09
N ARG A 256 5.89 -7.46 -2.76
CA ARG A 256 6.45 -8.30 -1.70
C ARG A 256 5.90 -7.93 -0.32
N ILE A 257 5.79 -6.64 0.00
CA ILE A 257 5.17 -6.16 1.24
C ILE A 257 3.71 -6.64 1.37
N ASN A 258 2.92 -6.52 0.29
CA ASN A 258 1.53 -6.97 0.30
C ASN A 258 1.44 -8.48 0.55
N MET A 259 2.27 -9.28 -0.12
CA MET A 259 2.32 -10.73 0.07
C MET A 259 2.67 -11.10 1.53
N LEU A 260 3.71 -10.49 2.09
CA LEU A 260 4.09 -10.70 3.49
C LEU A 260 3.01 -10.24 4.46
N THR A 261 2.33 -9.14 4.16
CA THR A 261 1.20 -8.65 4.98
C THR A 261 0.04 -9.64 5.00
N ASP A 262 -0.26 -10.27 3.87
CA ASP A 262 -1.31 -11.28 3.80
C ASP A 262 -0.87 -12.58 4.51
N MET A 263 0.40 -12.99 4.40
CA MET A 263 0.97 -14.10 5.17
C MET A 263 0.87 -13.83 6.68
N ILE A 264 1.22 -12.63 7.14
CA ILE A 264 1.07 -12.24 8.56
C ILE A 264 -0.38 -12.37 9.01
N LYS A 265 -1.36 -11.87 8.25
CA LYS A 265 -2.80 -12.00 8.59
C LYS A 265 -3.24 -13.45 8.72
N ASP A 266 -2.76 -14.33 7.83
CA ASP A 266 -3.10 -15.74 7.89
C ASP A 266 -2.39 -16.45 9.06
N THR A 267 -1.16 -16.04 9.37
CA THR A 267 -0.43 -16.52 10.54
C THR A 267 -1.08 -16.02 11.84
N ASP A 268 -1.53 -14.77 11.91
CA ASP A 268 -2.28 -14.21 13.05
C ASP A 268 -3.54 -15.02 13.34
N LYS A 269 -4.33 -15.40 12.31
CA LYS A 269 -5.50 -16.25 12.48
C LYS A 269 -5.15 -17.63 13.04
N LYS A 270 -4.04 -18.22 12.62
CA LYS A 270 -3.58 -19.51 13.14
C LYS A 270 -3.13 -19.41 14.60
N ILE A 271 -2.44 -18.33 14.95
CA ILE A 271 -2.05 -18.01 16.32
C ILE A 271 -3.30 -17.87 17.21
N GLU A 272 -4.26 -17.03 16.81
CA GLU A 272 -5.51 -16.80 17.52
C GLU A 272 -6.31 -18.10 17.71
N GLU A 273 -6.34 -18.96 16.69
CA GLU A 273 -7.03 -20.24 16.78
C GLU A 273 -6.32 -21.22 17.73
N ALA A 274 -4.98 -21.28 17.69
CA ALA A 274 -4.19 -22.10 18.62
C ALA A 274 -4.39 -21.63 20.06
N GLU A 275 -4.34 -20.33 20.31
CA GLU A 275 -4.61 -19.71 21.61
C GLU A 275 -6.03 -20.03 22.09
N ARG A 276 -7.04 -19.86 21.21
CA ARG A 276 -8.44 -20.15 21.52
C ARG A 276 -8.65 -21.64 21.89
N GLN A 277 -8.06 -22.55 21.11
CA GLN A 277 -8.16 -23.98 21.36
C GLN A 277 -7.47 -24.36 22.65
N GLN A 278 -6.29 -23.84 22.94
CA GLN A 278 -5.59 -24.09 24.19
C GLN A 278 -6.39 -23.62 25.40
N GLY A 279 -6.92 -22.39 25.37
CA GLY A 279 -7.72 -21.85 26.45
C GLY A 279 -9.02 -22.65 26.68
N MET A 280 -9.64 -23.11 25.60
CA MET A 280 -10.83 -23.99 25.68
C MET A 280 -10.47 -25.33 26.26
N GLN A 281 -9.44 -26.02 25.77
CA GLN A 281 -9.03 -27.37 26.25
C GLN A 281 -8.63 -27.34 27.71
N TYR A 282 -7.82 -26.37 28.11
CA TYR A 282 -7.42 -26.26 29.52
C TYR A 282 -8.59 -25.93 30.43
N SER A 283 -9.54 -25.09 30.01
CA SER A 283 -10.73 -24.80 30.81
C SER A 283 -11.66 -26.02 30.95
N ASN A 284 -11.68 -26.94 29.97
CA ASN A 284 -12.47 -28.16 30.00
C ASN A 284 -11.97 -29.18 31.05
N VAL A 285 -10.72 -29.06 31.49
CA VAL A 285 -10.21 -29.85 32.60
C VAL A 285 -10.97 -29.54 33.90
N PHE A 286 -11.30 -28.25 34.11
CA PHE A 286 -11.86 -27.75 35.37
C PHE A 286 -13.37 -27.54 35.35
N TYR A 287 -13.95 -27.29 34.16
CA TYR A 287 -15.37 -26.97 34.00
C TYR A 287 -15.99 -27.68 32.80
N THR A 288 -17.24 -28.12 32.96
CA THR A 288 -18.08 -28.63 31.86
C THR A 288 -18.49 -27.51 30.91
N ASP A 289 -19.08 -27.87 29.77
CA ASP A 289 -19.65 -26.89 28.82
C ASP A 289 -20.77 -26.04 29.43
N ALA A 290 -21.49 -26.59 30.43
CA ALA A 290 -22.50 -25.87 31.21
C ALA A 290 -21.90 -25.02 32.35
N GLY A 291 -20.58 -24.91 32.47
CA GLY A 291 -19.90 -24.11 33.49
C GLY A 291 -19.87 -24.75 34.89
N GLN A 292 -20.23 -26.02 35.00
CA GLN A 292 -20.16 -26.74 36.27
C GLN A 292 -18.76 -27.30 36.51
N ARG A 293 -18.33 -27.40 37.77
CA ARG A 293 -17.01 -27.95 38.11
C ARG A 293 -16.88 -29.42 37.76
N ASN A 294 -15.75 -29.78 37.14
CA ASN A 294 -15.43 -31.17 36.74
C ASN A 294 -14.78 -32.04 37.85
N GLY A 295 -14.72 -31.54 39.08
CA GLY A 295 -14.13 -32.25 40.21
C GLY A 295 -12.62 -32.04 40.40
N GLU A 296 -11.89 -31.54 39.45
CA GLU A 296 -10.47 -31.14 39.59
C GLU A 296 -10.33 -29.90 40.48
N ALA A 297 -9.38 -29.97 41.42
CA ALA A 297 -9.13 -28.87 42.33
C ALA A 297 -8.31 -27.78 41.65
N LEU A 298 -8.67 -26.50 41.87
CA LEU A 298 -7.89 -25.35 41.39
C LEU A 298 -6.62 -25.07 42.24
N THR A 299 -6.24 -25.99 43.13
CA THR A 299 -5.10 -25.80 44.03
C THR A 299 -3.75 -25.66 43.32
N ASP A 300 -3.59 -26.41 42.24
CA ASP A 300 -2.34 -26.44 41.45
C ASP A 300 -2.35 -25.49 40.24
N VAL A 301 -3.43 -24.70 40.09
CA VAL A 301 -3.55 -23.70 39.04
C VAL A 301 -2.87 -22.43 39.49
N PRO A 302 -1.97 -21.86 38.65
CA PRO A 302 -1.39 -20.55 38.94
C PRO A 302 -2.43 -19.46 39.20
N GLU A 303 -2.18 -18.61 40.19
CA GLU A 303 -3.13 -17.55 40.58
C GLU A 303 -3.58 -16.66 39.42
N LEU A 304 -2.65 -16.44 38.47
CA LEU A 304 -2.92 -15.66 37.24
C LEU A 304 -4.04 -16.25 36.38
N PHE A 305 -4.27 -17.57 36.43
CA PHE A 305 -5.23 -18.27 35.59
C PHE A 305 -6.64 -18.38 36.20
N LYS A 306 -6.74 -18.27 37.51
CA LYS A 306 -8.00 -18.42 38.21
C LYS A 306 -9.10 -17.47 37.76
N PRO A 307 -8.83 -16.13 37.56
CA PRO A 307 -9.84 -15.21 37.09
C PRO A 307 -10.39 -15.55 35.70
N TYR A 308 -9.53 -16.05 34.79
CA TYR A 308 -9.98 -16.51 33.47
C TYR A 308 -10.92 -17.69 33.55
N LEU A 309 -10.55 -18.72 34.37
CA LEU A 309 -11.36 -19.91 34.56
C LEU A 309 -12.73 -19.57 35.18
N GLU A 310 -12.78 -18.69 36.17
CA GLU A 310 -14.03 -18.23 36.78
C GLU A 310 -14.90 -17.48 35.77
N SER A 311 -14.31 -16.56 34.98
CA SER A 311 -15.04 -15.86 33.95
C SER A 311 -15.56 -16.76 32.84
N ILE A 312 -14.76 -17.74 32.38
CA ILE A 312 -15.17 -18.74 31.39
C ILE A 312 -16.36 -19.55 31.92
N ALA A 313 -16.29 -20.00 33.17
CA ALA A 313 -17.38 -20.76 33.80
C ALA A 313 -18.68 -19.92 33.86
N GLU A 314 -18.59 -18.65 34.23
CA GLU A 314 -19.72 -17.73 34.27
C GLU A 314 -20.38 -17.55 32.88
N TYR A 315 -19.57 -17.35 31.83
CA TYR A 315 -20.09 -17.22 30.47
C TYR A 315 -20.71 -18.54 29.95
N ARG A 316 -20.17 -19.70 30.29
CA ARG A 316 -20.77 -21.00 29.96
C ARG A 316 -22.13 -21.15 30.60
N VAL A 317 -22.28 -20.80 31.91
CA VAL A 317 -23.56 -20.79 32.60
C VAL A 317 -24.57 -19.84 31.92
N LYS A 318 -24.14 -18.65 31.51
CA LYS A 318 -25.00 -17.71 30.80
C LYS A 318 -25.46 -18.25 29.45
N LEU A 319 -24.59 -18.92 28.71
CA LEU A 319 -24.89 -19.53 27.40
C LEU A 319 -25.88 -20.69 27.57
N GLU A 320 -25.71 -21.54 28.57
CA GLU A 320 -26.64 -22.64 28.89
C GLU A 320 -28.02 -22.10 29.23
N LYS A 321 -28.10 -21.11 30.12
CA LYS A 321 -29.35 -20.44 30.46
C LYS A 321 -30.02 -19.82 29.23
N ASN A 322 -29.28 -19.15 28.40
CA ASN A 322 -29.80 -18.52 27.17
C ASN A 322 -30.30 -19.60 26.19
N ALA A 323 -29.62 -20.76 26.08
CA ALA A 323 -30.06 -21.88 25.26
C ALA A 323 -31.44 -22.44 25.73
N ILE A 324 -31.59 -22.61 27.02
CA ILE A 324 -32.88 -23.05 27.64
C ILE A 324 -33.97 -22.00 27.36
N ASP A 325 -33.67 -20.74 27.50
CA ASP A 325 -34.59 -19.63 27.21
C ASP A 325 -35.03 -19.57 25.77
N ILE A 326 -34.11 -19.85 24.82
CA ILE A 326 -34.42 -19.96 23.38
C ILE A 326 -35.37 -21.12 23.13
N GLU A 327 -35.05 -22.33 23.64
CA GLU A 327 -35.87 -23.52 23.48
C GLU A 327 -37.29 -23.33 24.06
N TYR A 328 -37.37 -22.74 25.26
CA TYR A 328 -38.66 -22.37 25.85
C TYR A 328 -39.48 -21.45 24.95
N THR A 329 -38.83 -20.39 24.39
CA THR A 329 -39.51 -19.42 23.52
C THR A 329 -39.95 -20.06 22.21
N GLU A 330 -39.16 -20.96 21.62
CA GLU A 330 -39.53 -21.72 20.41
C GLU A 330 -40.71 -22.63 20.65
N ASN A 331 -40.77 -23.33 21.82
CA ASN A 331 -41.87 -24.15 22.23
C ASN A 331 -43.16 -23.34 22.46
N GLU A 332 -43.10 -22.16 23.07
CA GLU A 332 -44.23 -21.24 23.20
C GLU A 332 -44.79 -20.74 21.86
N ILE A 333 -43.91 -20.45 20.90
CA ILE A 333 -44.32 -20.10 19.55
C ILE A 333 -45.05 -21.24 18.85
N ALA A 334 -44.51 -22.46 18.95
CA ALA A 334 -45.13 -23.67 18.39
C ALA A 334 -46.50 -23.91 19.03
N ARG A 335 -46.62 -23.86 20.37
CA ARG A 335 -47.86 -23.98 21.11
C ARG A 335 -48.90 -22.96 20.68
N SER A 336 -48.51 -21.68 20.55
CA SER A 336 -49.39 -20.61 20.11
C SER A 336 -49.90 -20.83 18.66
N SER A 337 -49.05 -21.36 17.80
CA SER A 337 -49.44 -21.72 16.43
C SER A 337 -50.48 -22.84 16.38
N GLU A 338 -50.29 -23.93 17.19
CA GLU A 338 -51.21 -25.02 17.27
C GLU A 338 -52.58 -24.61 17.90
N MET A 339 -52.52 -23.75 18.95
CA MET A 339 -53.74 -23.16 19.50
C MET A 339 -54.55 -22.39 18.46
N HIS A 340 -53.89 -21.58 17.64
CA HIS A 340 -54.60 -20.85 16.55
C HIS A 340 -55.20 -21.79 15.51
N LYS A 341 -54.52 -22.88 15.15
CA LYS A 341 -55.11 -23.94 14.29
C LYS A 341 -56.33 -24.57 14.93
N ILE A 342 -56.27 -24.90 16.22
CA ILE A 342 -57.41 -25.49 16.95
C ILE A 342 -58.60 -24.52 16.91
N GLU A 343 -58.37 -23.24 17.22
CA GLU A 343 -59.42 -22.22 17.17
C GLU A 343 -60.05 -22.11 15.77
N THR A 344 -59.21 -22.08 14.72
CA THR A 344 -59.66 -22.04 13.34
C THR A 344 -60.52 -23.24 12.97
N LEU A 345 -60.12 -24.47 13.40
CA LEU A 345 -60.85 -25.68 13.18
C LEU A 345 -62.17 -25.70 13.98
N GLN A 346 -62.18 -25.21 15.22
CA GLN A 346 -63.41 -25.08 16.01
C GLN A 346 -64.41 -24.14 15.38
N ASN A 347 -63.98 -23.02 14.86
CA ASN A 347 -64.82 -22.06 14.14
C ASN A 347 -65.40 -22.69 12.85
N ALA A 348 -64.57 -23.47 12.12
CA ALA A 348 -65.05 -24.17 10.91
C ALA A 348 -66.07 -25.25 11.30
N ILE A 349 -65.85 -26.00 12.38
CA ILE A 349 -66.81 -26.98 12.90
C ILE A 349 -68.15 -26.32 13.29
N SER A 350 -68.10 -25.15 13.95
CA SER A 350 -69.30 -24.38 14.29
C SER A 350 -70.07 -23.99 13.00
N GLY A 351 -69.39 -23.46 12.00
CA GLY A 351 -70.01 -23.12 10.70
C GLY A 351 -70.62 -24.31 9.99
N TYR A 352 -70.02 -25.49 10.06
CA TYR A 352 -70.58 -26.71 9.52
C TYR A 352 -71.82 -27.17 10.30
N LYS A 353 -71.83 -27.05 11.63
CA LYS A 353 -73.02 -27.36 12.43
C LYS A 353 -74.21 -26.46 12.09
N ASP A 354 -73.99 -25.18 11.89
CA ASP A 354 -74.99 -24.21 11.48
C ASP A 354 -75.55 -24.56 10.07
N SER A 355 -74.68 -24.97 9.17
CA SER A 355 -75.06 -25.39 7.82
C SER A 355 -75.89 -26.70 7.88
N ILE A 356 -75.49 -27.65 8.71
CA ILE A 356 -76.26 -28.90 8.95
C ILE A 356 -77.68 -28.59 9.46
N ALA A 357 -77.80 -27.70 10.47
CA ALA A 357 -79.10 -27.32 11.02
C ALA A 357 -80.01 -26.63 9.97
N GLN A 358 -79.43 -25.89 9.04
CA GLN A 358 -80.13 -25.29 7.90
C GLN A 358 -80.64 -26.40 6.96
N TYR A 359 -79.81 -27.37 6.59
CA TYR A 359 -80.20 -28.46 5.71
C TYR A 359 -81.23 -29.36 6.38
N GLU A 360 -81.15 -29.62 7.70
CA GLU A 360 -82.17 -30.36 8.44
C GLU A 360 -83.54 -29.67 8.31
N LYS A 361 -83.62 -28.34 8.49
CA LYS A 361 -84.88 -27.58 8.29
C LYS A 361 -85.39 -27.65 6.88
N LEU A 362 -84.53 -27.62 5.88
CA LEU A 362 -84.95 -27.77 4.46
C LEU A 362 -85.48 -29.18 4.19
N ILE A 363 -84.81 -30.19 4.76
CA ILE A 363 -85.32 -31.59 4.66
C ILE A 363 -86.69 -31.76 5.32
N GLU A 364 -86.85 -31.22 6.57
CA GLU A 364 -88.17 -31.24 7.22
C GLU A 364 -89.29 -30.55 6.36
N THR A 365 -88.92 -29.42 5.75
CA THR A 365 -89.84 -28.70 4.89
C THR A 365 -90.18 -29.51 3.65
N ALA A 366 -89.20 -30.10 3.00
CA ALA A 366 -89.42 -30.98 1.84
C ALA A 366 -90.23 -32.22 2.18
N GLN A 367 -89.96 -32.81 3.37
CA GLN A 367 -90.78 -33.95 3.84
C GLN A 367 -92.23 -33.58 4.10
N ARG A 368 -92.53 -32.38 4.66
CA ARG A 368 -93.92 -31.88 4.80
C ARG A 368 -94.56 -31.66 3.46
N ASP A 369 -93.84 -31.09 2.47
CA ASP A 369 -94.33 -30.85 1.13
C ASP A 369 -94.59 -32.18 0.41
N ILE A 370 -93.78 -33.18 0.54
CA ILE A 370 -93.98 -34.54 0.07
C ILE A 370 -95.27 -35.15 0.66
N ALA A 371 -95.40 -35.13 2.02
CA ALA A 371 -96.54 -35.65 2.72
C ALA A 371 -97.84 -34.98 2.21
N ARG A 372 -97.82 -33.64 2.03
CA ARG A 372 -98.94 -32.90 1.50
C ARG A 372 -99.26 -33.27 0.05
N ALA A 373 -98.26 -33.49 -0.78
CA ALA A 373 -98.46 -33.96 -2.16
C ALA A 373 -99.00 -35.39 -2.20
N GLU A 374 -98.57 -36.28 -1.25
CA GLU A 374 -99.14 -37.63 -1.14
C GLU A 374 -100.60 -37.61 -0.72
N GLU A 375 -100.99 -36.74 0.26
CA GLU A 375 -102.42 -36.55 0.63
C GLU A 375 -103.25 -36.06 -0.58
N ILE A 376 -102.71 -35.05 -1.31
CA ILE A 376 -103.45 -34.57 -2.54
C ILE A 376 -103.52 -35.67 -3.58
N LYS A 377 -102.44 -36.44 -3.78
CA LYS A 377 -102.45 -37.58 -4.69
C LYS A 377 -103.50 -38.61 -4.32
N GLN A 378 -103.55 -39.01 -3.02
CA GLN A 378 -104.53 -39.93 -2.55
C GLN A 378 -105.95 -39.42 -2.71
N GLY A 379 -106.21 -38.17 -2.32
CA GLY A 379 -107.52 -37.56 -2.55
C GLY A 379 -107.97 -37.51 -4.07
N LEU A 380 -106.98 -37.29 -4.94
CA LEU A 380 -107.30 -37.34 -6.43
C LEU A 380 -107.50 -38.79 -6.89
N GLU A 381 -106.80 -39.80 -6.35
CA GLU A 381 -106.97 -41.20 -6.61
C GLU A 381 -108.41 -41.68 -6.16
N GLU A 382 -108.79 -41.31 -4.91
CA GLU A 382 -110.14 -41.58 -4.39
C GLU A 382 -111.18 -40.93 -5.28
N ARG A 383 -110.97 -39.63 -5.64
CA ARG A 383 -111.92 -38.95 -6.56
C ARG A 383 -112.02 -39.57 -7.95
N ASN A 384 -110.90 -40.03 -8.50
CA ASN A 384 -110.87 -40.75 -9.76
C ASN A 384 -111.56 -42.10 -9.67
N ASN A 385 -111.47 -42.80 -8.57
CA ASN A 385 -112.20 -44.04 -8.33
C ASN A 385 -113.73 -43.82 -8.18
N GLU A 386 -114.18 -42.74 -7.48
CA GLU A 386 -115.57 -42.32 -7.43
C GLU A 386 -116.11 -41.99 -8.85
N LEU A 387 -115.36 -41.21 -9.64
CA LEU A 387 -115.79 -40.90 -10.98
C LEU A 387 -115.86 -42.11 -11.90
N LYS A 388 -114.92 -43.12 -11.74
CA LYS A 388 -114.96 -44.38 -12.46
C LYS A 388 -116.21 -45.25 -12.03
N SER A 389 -116.58 -45.22 -10.76
CA SER A 389 -117.74 -45.96 -10.23
C SER A 389 -119.07 -45.31 -10.69
N GLN A 390 -119.08 -43.96 -10.84
CA GLN A 390 -120.25 -43.24 -11.40
C GLN A 390 -120.39 -43.39 -12.90
N GLY A 391 -119.29 -43.51 -13.68
CA GLY A 391 -119.33 -43.72 -15.13
C GLY A 391 -119.54 -45.18 -15.57
N SER A 392 -119.62 -46.18 -14.61
CA SER A 392 -119.98 -47.57 -14.92
C SER A 392 -121.39 -47.93 -14.53
N ALA A 393 -122.22 -46.88 -14.29
CA ALA A 393 -123.62 -47.09 -13.93
C ALA A 393 -124.60 -46.68 -15.02
N ASP A 394 -124.20 -46.74 -16.32
CA ASP A 394 -125.03 -46.66 -17.47
C ASP A 394 -124.95 -47.86 -18.40
#